data_255e468f6ab7b4762907730d283fbaa1
#
_entry.id   255e468f6ab7b4762907730d283fbaa1
#
_cell.length_a   1.000
_cell.length_b   1.000
_cell.length_c   1.000
_cell.angle_alpha   90.00
_cell.angle_beta   90.00
_cell.angle_gamma   90.00
#
_symmetry.space_group_name_H-M   'P 1'
#
loop_
_entity.id
_entity.type
_entity.pdbx_description
1 polymer ?
#
loop_
_entity_poly.entity_id
_entity_poly.type
_entity_poly.pdbx_seq_one_letter_code
_entity_poly.pdbx_strand_id
1 'polypeptide(L)'
;GFKVSFKVDFDHPVHKTLPTESIIDFSSTSFVKEVCRARTFGYEAEAALLKSKNLALGASSSNAIIFGENEILNDEGLRFKDETVKHKMLDAIGDLYLLGGNLIGEFSGYKSGHALNNQLLRKIIEDPDAYDVIEFENSENAPISYVRPPFGDIE
;
A
#
# COMPACT_ATOMS: atom_id res chain seq x y z
N GLY A 1 11.22 6.86 -12.87
CA GLY A 1 10.00 6.20 -12.42
C GLY A 1 9.87 6.18 -10.90
N PHE A 2 8.86 5.52 -10.42
CA PHE A 2 8.63 5.33 -8.99
C PHE A 2 8.57 3.83 -8.68
N LYS A 3 9.41 3.38 -7.76
CA LYS A 3 9.50 2.00 -7.32
C LYS A 3 9.18 1.90 -5.84
N VAL A 4 8.37 0.93 -5.48
CA VAL A 4 8.01 0.65 -4.09
C VAL A 4 8.39 -0.78 -3.75
N SER A 5 9.13 -0.94 -2.67
CA SER A 5 9.36 -2.23 -2.02
C SER A 5 8.83 -2.19 -0.59
N PHE A 6 8.21 -3.26 -0.17
CA PHE A 6 7.67 -3.34 1.19
C PHE A 6 7.85 -4.73 1.76
N LYS A 7 8.30 -4.79 3.01
CA LYS A 7 8.42 -6.03 3.76
C LYS A 7 7.64 -5.92 5.07
N VAL A 8 6.82 -6.91 5.32
CA VAL A 8 6.05 -7.08 6.56
C VAL A 8 6.62 -8.21 7.41
N ASP A 9 6.34 -8.15 8.70
CA ASP A 9 6.71 -9.18 9.65
C ASP A 9 5.65 -9.20 10.76
N PHE A 10 4.60 -10.00 10.53
CA PHE A 10 3.48 -10.16 11.44
C PHE A 10 3.67 -11.45 12.24
N ASP A 11 3.64 -11.33 13.57
CA ASP A 11 3.69 -12.48 14.47
C ASP A 11 2.28 -13.11 14.61
N HIS A 12 1.83 -13.76 13.54
CA HIS A 12 0.56 -14.46 13.52
C HIS A 12 0.66 -15.70 12.62
N PRO A 13 0.10 -16.86 13.01
CA PRO A 13 0.27 -18.13 12.28
C PRO A 13 -0.10 -18.04 10.80
N VAL A 14 -1.20 -17.39 10.45
CA VAL A 14 -1.68 -17.27 9.07
C VAL A 14 -0.66 -16.58 8.15
N HIS A 15 0.12 -15.62 8.67
CA HIS A 15 1.11 -14.90 7.87
C HIS A 15 2.34 -15.73 7.53
N LYS A 16 2.58 -16.86 8.23
CA LYS A 16 3.70 -17.76 7.91
C LYS A 16 3.54 -18.44 6.55
N THR A 17 2.32 -18.49 6.02
CA THR A 17 2.01 -19.10 4.72
C THR A 17 1.87 -18.08 3.59
N LEU A 18 1.91 -16.79 3.91
CA LEU A 18 1.71 -15.72 2.95
C LEU A 18 3.05 -15.05 2.58
N PRO A 19 3.16 -14.48 1.36
CA PRO A 19 4.30 -13.65 1.02
C PRO A 19 4.46 -12.48 2.01
N THR A 20 5.71 -12.24 2.42
CA THR A 20 6.05 -11.17 3.37
C THR A 20 6.71 -9.97 2.70
N GLU A 21 6.94 -10.03 1.40
CA GLU A 21 7.62 -8.99 0.63
C GLU A 21 7.00 -8.85 -0.75
N SER A 22 6.94 -7.63 -1.25
CA SER A 22 6.54 -7.31 -2.62
C SER A 22 7.32 -6.10 -3.12
N ILE A 23 7.60 -6.08 -4.43
CA ILE A 23 8.32 -5.01 -5.12
C ILE A 23 7.54 -4.68 -6.39
N ILE A 24 7.22 -3.41 -6.59
CA ILE A 24 6.51 -2.91 -7.75
C ILE A 24 7.25 -1.70 -8.32
N ASP A 25 7.56 -1.75 -9.62
CA ASP A 25 8.09 -0.64 -10.38
C ASP A 25 6.99 -0.07 -11.28
N PHE A 26 6.47 1.09 -10.90
CA PHE A 26 5.38 1.76 -11.62
C PHE A 26 5.81 2.39 -12.96
N SER A 27 7.06 2.29 -13.34
CA SER A 27 7.49 2.60 -14.72
C SER A 27 7.08 1.52 -15.72
N SER A 28 6.83 0.28 -15.24
CA SER A 28 6.50 -0.89 -16.08
C SER A 28 5.09 -1.43 -15.88
N THR A 29 4.36 -0.98 -14.85
CA THR A 29 3.01 -1.43 -14.53
C THR A 29 2.17 -0.30 -13.92
N SER A 30 0.89 -0.53 -13.67
CA SER A 30 -0.01 0.49 -13.16
C SER A 30 -0.45 0.23 -11.72
N PHE A 31 -0.72 1.31 -10.98
CA PHE A 31 -1.31 1.30 -9.66
C PHE A 31 -2.65 0.52 -9.63
N VAL A 32 -3.50 0.75 -10.66
CA VAL A 32 -4.80 0.10 -10.76
C VAL A 32 -4.67 -1.41 -10.88
N LYS A 33 -3.70 -1.88 -11.66
CA LYS A 33 -3.47 -3.32 -11.85
C LYS A 33 -2.90 -3.98 -10.60
N GLU A 34 -1.94 -3.33 -9.94
CA GLU A 34 -1.12 -3.99 -8.93
C GLU A 34 -1.64 -3.81 -7.50
N VAL A 35 -2.13 -2.63 -7.11
CA VAL A 35 -2.35 -2.32 -5.69
C VAL A 35 -3.74 -1.80 -5.32
N CYS A 36 -4.45 -1.10 -6.21
CA CYS A 36 -5.68 -0.39 -5.84
C CYS A 36 -6.79 -1.28 -5.25
N ARG A 37 -6.76 -2.59 -5.53
CA ARG A 37 -7.74 -3.56 -5.05
C ARG A 37 -7.32 -4.27 -3.76
N ALA A 38 -6.14 -3.99 -3.21
CA ALA A 38 -5.66 -4.61 -1.99
C ALA A 38 -6.46 -4.12 -0.79
N ARG A 39 -7.17 -5.04 -0.12
CA ARG A 39 -8.00 -4.73 1.04
C ARG A 39 -7.15 -4.57 2.30
N THR A 40 -7.62 -3.74 3.21
CA THR A 40 -7.16 -3.76 4.60
C THR A 40 -7.45 -5.12 5.24
N PHE A 41 -6.85 -5.37 6.39
CA PHE A 41 -7.03 -6.64 7.09
C PHE A 41 -7.12 -6.44 8.60
N GLY A 42 -7.68 -7.43 9.26
CA GLY A 42 -7.78 -7.50 10.71
C GLY A 42 -7.94 -8.92 11.19
N TYR A 43 -7.86 -9.10 12.49
CA TYR A 43 -7.98 -10.40 13.15
C TYR A 43 -9.33 -10.52 13.83
N GLU A 44 -9.99 -11.67 13.64
CA GLU A 44 -11.28 -11.95 14.24
C GLU A 44 -11.25 -11.79 15.77
N ALA A 45 -10.17 -12.25 16.40
CA ALA A 45 -9.97 -12.13 17.85
C ALA A 45 -9.98 -10.67 18.37
N GLU A 46 -9.64 -9.69 17.51
CA GLU A 46 -9.61 -8.27 17.88
C GLU A 46 -10.93 -7.55 17.60
N ALA A 47 -11.85 -8.15 16.83
CA ALA A 47 -13.05 -7.50 16.34
C ALA A 47 -13.94 -6.95 17.47
N ALA A 48 -14.13 -7.71 18.56
CA ALA A 48 -14.92 -7.28 19.70
C ALA A 48 -14.29 -6.08 20.43
N LEU A 49 -12.99 -6.09 20.60
CA LEU A 49 -12.22 -5.00 21.23
C LEU A 49 -12.26 -3.72 20.36
N LEU A 50 -12.10 -3.85 19.06
CA LEU A 50 -12.18 -2.70 18.13
C LEU A 50 -13.59 -2.06 18.19
N LYS A 51 -14.64 -2.87 18.12
CA LYS A 51 -16.03 -2.40 18.21
C LYS A 51 -16.31 -1.70 19.54
N SER A 52 -15.80 -2.22 20.67
CA SER A 52 -15.99 -1.59 21.99
C SER A 52 -15.34 -0.20 22.09
N LYS A 53 -14.32 0.05 21.25
CA LYS A 53 -13.64 1.35 21.14
C LYS A 53 -14.19 2.24 20.01
N ASN A 54 -15.33 1.88 19.41
CA ASN A 54 -15.89 2.52 18.22
C ASN A 54 -14.91 2.60 17.02
N LEU A 55 -14.08 1.57 16.87
CA LEU A 55 -13.14 1.42 15.75
C LEU A 55 -13.63 0.34 14.78
N ALA A 56 -13.20 0.43 13.54
CA ALA A 56 -13.51 -0.51 12.45
C ALA A 56 -15.03 -0.77 12.26
N LEU A 57 -15.90 0.21 12.54
CA LEU A 57 -17.34 0.07 12.44
C LEU A 57 -17.85 -0.23 11.02
N GLY A 58 -17.11 0.19 9.99
CA GLY A 58 -17.43 -0.07 8.61
C GLY A 58 -16.77 -1.33 8.02
N ALA A 59 -15.98 -2.06 8.83
CA ALA A 59 -15.29 -3.25 8.35
C ALA A 59 -16.27 -4.43 8.18
N SER A 60 -16.14 -5.13 7.05
CA SER A 60 -16.89 -6.34 6.71
C SER A 60 -16.04 -7.27 5.86
N SER A 61 -16.46 -8.50 5.68
CA SER A 61 -15.78 -9.46 4.77
C SER A 61 -15.71 -8.98 3.33
N SER A 62 -16.59 -8.07 2.91
CA SER A 62 -16.57 -7.52 1.54
C SER A 62 -15.46 -6.47 1.32
N ASN A 63 -15.01 -5.78 2.35
CA ASN A 63 -14.04 -4.68 2.24
C ASN A 63 -12.75 -4.86 3.06
N ALA A 64 -12.64 -5.92 3.85
CA ALA A 64 -11.46 -6.25 4.63
C ALA A 64 -11.16 -7.75 4.57
N ILE A 65 -9.89 -8.11 4.71
CA ILE A 65 -9.48 -9.49 4.93
C ILE A 65 -9.62 -9.78 6.42
N ILE A 66 -10.34 -10.82 6.77
CA ILE A 66 -10.52 -11.26 8.15
C ILE A 66 -9.68 -12.52 8.37
N PHE A 67 -8.69 -12.40 9.24
CA PHE A 67 -7.87 -13.53 9.64
C PHE A 67 -8.45 -14.20 10.89
N GLY A 68 -8.74 -15.49 10.79
CA GLY A 68 -8.93 -16.39 11.92
C GLY A 68 -7.59 -16.80 12.51
N GLU A 69 -7.56 -17.77 13.40
CA GLU A 69 -6.32 -18.23 14.06
C GLU A 69 -5.29 -18.77 13.04
N ASN A 70 -5.71 -19.59 12.10
CA ASN A 70 -4.84 -20.27 11.14
C ASN A 70 -5.34 -20.17 9.68
N GLU A 71 -6.39 -19.43 9.41
CA GLU A 71 -7.07 -19.38 8.12
C GLU A 71 -7.58 -17.97 7.76
N ILE A 72 -7.94 -17.80 6.51
CA ILE A 72 -8.61 -16.60 6.00
C ILE A 72 -10.11 -16.89 6.00
N LEU A 73 -10.90 -16.05 6.68
CA LEU A 73 -12.33 -16.25 6.87
C LEU A 73 -13.20 -15.72 5.72
N ASN A 74 -12.61 -15.03 4.76
CA ASN A 74 -13.34 -14.56 3.58
C ASN A 74 -13.59 -15.71 2.61
N ASP A 75 -14.83 -15.94 2.20
CA ASP A 75 -15.21 -17.01 1.27
C ASP A 75 -14.47 -16.91 -0.08
N GLU A 76 -14.27 -15.69 -0.59
CA GLU A 76 -13.54 -15.43 -1.83
C GLU A 76 -12.01 -15.52 -1.68
N GLY A 77 -11.48 -15.69 -0.47
CA GLY A 77 -10.04 -15.70 -0.20
C GLY A 77 -9.37 -14.35 -0.46
N LEU A 78 -8.12 -14.40 -0.91
CA LEU A 78 -7.32 -13.22 -1.26
C LEU A 78 -7.49 -12.83 -2.72
N ARG A 79 -7.48 -11.50 -2.99
CA ARG A 79 -7.44 -10.93 -4.34
C ARG A 79 -6.07 -11.02 -5.01
N PHE A 80 -5.02 -11.01 -4.18
CA PHE A 80 -3.61 -11.21 -4.57
C PHE A 80 -2.95 -12.13 -3.55
N LYS A 81 -2.00 -12.94 -3.97
CA LYS A 81 -1.25 -13.81 -3.03
C LYS A 81 -0.54 -13.03 -1.94
N ASP A 82 -0.07 -11.81 -2.28
CA ASP A 82 0.64 -10.88 -1.43
C ASP A 82 -0.24 -9.67 -1.01
N GLU A 83 -1.57 -9.88 -0.90
CA GLU A 83 -2.54 -8.79 -0.69
C GLU A 83 -2.25 -7.97 0.57
N THR A 84 -1.81 -8.60 1.66
CA THR A 84 -1.45 -7.89 2.89
C THR A 84 -0.25 -6.96 2.72
N VAL A 85 0.76 -7.39 1.95
CA VAL A 85 1.92 -6.54 1.63
C VAL A 85 1.50 -5.42 0.69
N LYS A 86 0.71 -5.72 -0.34
CA LYS A 86 0.20 -4.74 -1.31
C LYS A 86 -0.69 -3.70 -0.64
N HIS A 87 -1.47 -4.07 0.38
CA HIS A 87 -2.20 -3.09 1.17
C HIS A 87 -1.27 -2.14 1.92
N LYS A 88 -0.18 -2.64 2.52
CA LYS A 88 0.82 -1.78 3.16
C LYS A 88 1.55 -0.86 2.16
N MET A 89 1.76 -1.33 0.93
CA MET A 89 2.26 -0.48 -0.16
C MET A 89 1.23 0.60 -0.53
N LEU A 90 -0.05 0.26 -0.61
CA LEU A 90 -1.14 1.21 -0.86
C LEU A 90 -1.19 2.29 0.22
N ASP A 91 -1.11 1.91 1.51
CA ASP A 91 -1.01 2.83 2.63
C ASP A 91 0.17 3.79 2.48
N ALA A 92 1.37 3.25 2.21
CA ALA A 92 2.58 4.03 2.06
C ALA A 92 2.50 4.99 0.87
N ILE A 93 2.00 4.55 -0.28
CA ILE A 93 1.79 5.40 -1.45
C ILE A 93 0.84 6.55 -1.12
N GLY A 94 -0.27 6.27 -0.43
CA GLY A 94 -1.20 7.29 0.03
C GLY A 94 -0.55 8.32 0.97
N ASP A 95 0.25 7.86 1.94
CA ASP A 95 0.97 8.73 2.86
C ASP A 95 1.98 9.62 2.13
N LEU A 96 2.72 9.06 1.16
CA LEU A 96 3.73 9.80 0.38
C LEU A 96 3.13 10.96 -0.44
N TYR A 97 1.86 10.89 -0.83
CA TYR A 97 1.15 11.99 -1.50
C TYR A 97 1.01 13.25 -0.64
N LEU A 98 1.18 13.17 0.68
CA LEU A 98 1.20 14.34 1.56
C LEU A 98 2.38 15.29 1.28
N LEU A 99 3.37 14.89 0.49
CA LEU A 99 4.41 15.79 -0.03
C LEU A 99 3.87 16.83 -1.03
N GLY A 100 2.66 16.63 -1.55
CA GLY A 100 2.02 17.57 -2.48
C GLY A 100 2.40 17.40 -3.95
N GLY A 101 3.13 16.36 -4.29
CA GLY A 101 3.54 16.03 -5.65
C GLY A 101 3.80 14.55 -5.87
N ASN A 102 3.98 14.17 -7.12
CA ASN A 102 4.39 12.82 -7.47
C ASN A 102 5.86 12.60 -7.16
N LEU A 103 6.22 11.42 -6.71
CA LEU A 103 7.60 11.04 -6.43
C LEU A 103 8.25 10.37 -7.64
N ILE A 104 9.48 10.77 -7.92
CA ILE A 104 10.42 10.05 -8.76
C ILE A 104 11.51 9.50 -7.83
N GLY A 105 11.61 8.18 -7.74
CA GLY A 105 12.57 7.55 -6.83
C GLY A 105 12.15 6.17 -6.36
N GLU A 106 12.76 5.72 -5.30
CA GLU A 106 12.48 4.41 -4.69
C GLU A 106 12.09 4.58 -3.21
N PHE A 107 10.97 3.98 -2.82
CA PHE A 107 10.56 3.84 -1.43
C PHE A 107 10.74 2.40 -0.98
N SER A 108 11.38 2.21 0.18
CA SER A 108 11.54 0.90 0.81
C SER A 108 11.00 0.93 2.23
N GLY A 109 9.95 0.16 2.50
CA GLY A 109 9.30 0.04 3.80
C GLY A 109 9.58 -1.32 4.46
N TYR A 110 10.06 -1.30 5.71
CA TYR A 110 10.13 -2.48 6.55
C TYR A 110 9.31 -2.27 7.82
N LYS A 111 8.25 -3.06 7.98
CA LYS A 111 7.33 -2.97 9.15
C LYS A 111 6.79 -1.55 9.37
N SER A 112 6.79 -0.70 8.34
CA SER A 112 6.34 0.67 8.47
C SER A 112 4.81 0.77 8.48
N GLY A 113 4.33 1.90 8.96
CA GLY A 113 2.94 2.30 8.98
C GLY A 113 2.84 3.81 8.95
N HIS A 114 1.62 4.35 9.00
CA HIS A 114 1.34 5.79 8.86
C HIS A 114 2.24 6.68 9.75
N ALA A 115 2.49 6.29 11.00
CA ALA A 115 3.32 7.08 11.90
C ALA A 115 4.76 7.20 11.42
N LEU A 116 5.39 6.09 10.98
CA LEU A 116 6.76 6.10 10.48
C LEU A 116 6.86 6.76 9.12
N ASN A 117 5.88 6.51 8.23
CA ASN A 117 5.80 7.18 6.94
C ASN A 117 5.69 8.71 7.12
N ASN A 118 4.84 9.18 8.05
CA ASN A 118 4.73 10.61 8.36
C ASN A 118 6.04 11.20 8.91
N GLN A 119 6.77 10.47 9.75
CA GLN A 119 8.08 10.91 10.23
C GLN A 119 9.09 11.07 9.08
N LEU A 120 9.11 10.13 8.13
CA LEU A 120 9.93 10.24 6.92
C LEU A 120 9.59 11.50 6.13
N LEU A 121 8.29 11.75 5.87
CA LEU A 121 7.85 12.93 5.13
C LEU A 121 8.26 14.24 5.80
N ARG A 122 8.14 14.32 7.12
CA ARG A 122 8.60 15.48 7.88
C ARG A 122 10.10 15.70 7.70
N LYS A 123 10.89 14.63 7.74
CA LYS A 123 12.34 14.73 7.52
C LYS A 123 12.70 15.20 6.11
N ILE A 124 11.98 14.75 5.09
CA ILE A 124 12.16 15.22 3.72
C ILE A 124 11.84 16.72 3.63
N ILE A 125 10.71 17.17 4.20
CA ILE A 125 10.29 18.59 4.17
C ILE A 125 11.25 19.48 4.96
N GLU A 126 11.82 19.00 6.06
CA GLU A 126 12.78 19.74 6.90
C GLU A 126 14.16 19.89 6.23
N ASP A 127 14.47 19.08 5.22
CA ASP A 127 15.76 19.04 4.53
C ASP A 127 15.58 19.35 3.02
N PRO A 128 15.67 20.65 2.62
CA PRO A 128 15.52 21.03 1.22
C PRO A 128 16.58 20.45 0.27
N ASP A 129 17.71 20.00 0.81
CA ASP A 129 18.78 19.38 0.02
C ASP A 129 18.55 17.88 -0.20
N ALA A 130 17.52 17.29 0.42
CA ALA A 130 17.18 15.87 0.29
C ALA A 130 16.44 15.53 -1.01
N TYR A 131 15.94 16.52 -1.75
CA TYR A 131 15.16 16.31 -2.98
C TYR A 131 15.23 17.51 -3.93
N ASP A 132 14.96 17.24 -5.19
CA ASP A 132 14.78 18.24 -6.22
C ASP A 132 13.32 18.29 -6.67
N VAL A 133 12.80 19.49 -6.96
CA VAL A 133 11.49 19.68 -7.60
C VAL A 133 11.70 19.82 -9.09
N ILE A 134 11.07 18.92 -9.87
CA ILE A 134 11.18 18.90 -11.33
C ILE A 134 9.79 19.16 -11.91
N GLU A 135 9.69 20.10 -12.84
CA GLU A 135 8.47 20.38 -13.60
C GLU A 135 8.62 19.88 -15.04
N PHE A 136 7.59 19.23 -15.55
CA PHE A 136 7.53 18.79 -16.94
C PHE A 136 6.50 19.61 -17.71
N GLU A 137 6.94 20.37 -18.72
CA GLU A 137 6.06 21.16 -19.60
C GLU A 137 5.06 20.28 -20.35
N ASN A 138 5.46 19.06 -20.71
CA ASN A 138 4.60 18.04 -21.31
C ASN A 138 4.50 16.83 -20.40
N SER A 139 3.28 16.52 -19.98
CA SER A 139 2.99 15.35 -19.13
C SER A 139 3.40 14.02 -19.76
N GLU A 140 3.54 13.93 -21.09
CA GLU A 140 4.01 12.73 -21.78
C GLU A 140 5.49 12.44 -21.50
N ASN A 141 6.25 13.45 -21.15
CA ASN A 141 7.67 13.33 -20.79
C ASN A 141 7.89 12.96 -19.32
N ALA A 142 6.84 13.00 -18.49
CA ALA A 142 6.93 12.61 -17.10
C ALA A 142 7.19 11.08 -16.99
N PRO A 143 8.19 10.66 -16.19
CA PRO A 143 8.58 9.24 -16.11
C PRO A 143 7.58 8.37 -15.35
N ILE A 144 6.50 8.96 -14.85
CA ILE A 144 5.46 8.27 -14.09
C ILE A 144 4.10 8.67 -14.63
N SER A 145 3.30 7.69 -15.02
CA SER A 145 1.90 7.88 -15.33
C SER A 145 1.04 7.02 -14.38
N TYR A 146 0.61 7.61 -13.26
CA TYR A 146 -0.34 6.92 -12.36
C TYR A 146 -1.75 6.82 -12.96
N VAL A 147 -2.08 7.67 -13.94
CA VAL A 147 -3.45 7.93 -14.38
C VAL A 147 -3.73 7.44 -15.81
N ARG A 148 -2.71 7.03 -16.57
CA ARG A 148 -2.95 6.37 -17.86
C ARG A 148 -2.80 4.87 -17.68
N PRO A 149 -3.91 4.11 -17.51
CA PRO A 149 -3.90 2.77 -18.07
C PRO A 149 -3.55 2.95 -19.54
N PRO A 150 -2.71 2.10 -20.15
CA PRO A 150 -2.69 2.01 -21.58
C PRO A 150 -4.16 1.79 -21.97
N PHE A 151 -4.76 2.80 -22.64
CA PHE A 151 -6.09 2.65 -23.18
C PHE A 151 -6.01 1.53 -24.23
N GLY A 152 -6.41 0.34 -23.86
CA GLY A 152 -6.35 -0.83 -24.71
C GLY A 152 -7.05 -2.05 -24.10
N ASP A 153 -6.97 -2.27 -22.80
CA ASP A 153 -7.49 -3.50 -22.21
C ASP A 153 -8.27 -3.21 -20.92
N ILE A 154 -9.46 -2.63 -21.05
CA ILE A 154 -10.54 -2.81 -20.09
C ILE A 154 -11.60 -3.63 -20.82
N GLU A 155 -11.40 -4.96 -20.85
CA GLU A 155 -12.46 -5.94 -20.99
C GLU A 155 -12.75 -6.56 -19.62
#